data_82bffa6e699fdb53cd50c50cd3c18c60
#
_entry.id   82bffa6e699fdb53cd50c50cd3c18c60
#
_cell.length_a   1.000
_cell.length_b   1.000
_cell.length_c   1.000
_cell.angle_alpha   90.00
_cell.angle_beta   90.00
_cell.angle_gamma   90.00
#
_symmetry.space_group_name_H-M   'P 1'
#
loop_
_entity.id
_entity.type
_entity.pdbx_description
1 polymer ?
#
loop_
_entity_poly.entity_id
_entity_poly.type
_entity_poly.pdbx_seq_one_letter_code
_entity_poly.pdbx_strand_id
1 'polypeptide(L)'
;MVAIVDDDPRLLESMGDLLESAGYVARSFSSAGSLLVNGLSDLDLLITDIGMPGIDGFELRDLVRKSRPELPVFLITGRHEIADQGRAQGVGGFFRKPFDAQALLAAIANALHKSTDGG
;
A
#
# COMPACT_ATOMS: atom_id res chain seq x y z
N MET A 1 7.43 8.82 3.99
CA MET A 1 7.89 7.61 3.29
C MET A 1 6.70 6.76 2.88
N VAL A 2 6.71 6.25 1.65
CA VAL A 2 5.70 5.33 1.15
C VAL A 2 6.25 3.91 1.26
N ALA A 3 5.56 3.03 1.98
CA ALA A 3 5.96 1.64 2.09
C ALA A 3 5.24 0.80 1.04
N ILE A 4 5.96 -0.14 0.45
CA ILE A 4 5.42 -1.08 -0.54
C ILE A 4 5.67 -2.49 -0.03
N VAL A 5 4.63 -3.29 0.06
CA VAL A 5 4.73 -4.68 0.53
C VAL A 5 4.21 -5.61 -0.56
N ASP A 6 5.06 -6.48 -1.04
CA ASP A 6 4.70 -7.48 -2.06
C ASP A 6 5.77 -8.56 -2.05
N ASP A 7 5.37 -9.79 -2.28
CA ASP A 7 6.34 -10.89 -2.35
C ASP A 7 6.99 -11.04 -3.72
N ASP A 8 6.57 -10.24 -4.70
CA ASP A 8 7.17 -10.22 -6.04
C ASP A 8 8.24 -9.12 -6.12
N PRO A 9 9.53 -9.49 -6.20
CA PRO A 9 10.61 -8.49 -6.24
C PRO A 9 10.56 -7.59 -7.47
N ARG A 10 10.00 -8.09 -8.58
CA ARG A 10 9.87 -7.26 -9.79
C ARG A 10 8.89 -6.13 -9.60
N LEU A 11 7.78 -6.43 -8.93
CA LEU A 11 6.80 -5.39 -8.63
C LEU A 11 7.38 -4.37 -7.67
N LEU A 12 8.10 -4.81 -6.66
CA LEU A 12 8.73 -3.90 -5.69
C LEU A 12 9.68 -2.94 -6.39
N GLU A 13 10.49 -3.46 -7.31
CA GLU A 13 11.43 -2.62 -8.06
C GLU A 13 10.71 -1.62 -8.95
N SER A 14 9.74 -2.08 -9.73
CA SER A 14 8.97 -1.21 -10.63
C SER A 14 8.22 -0.13 -9.86
N MET A 15 7.58 -0.52 -8.79
CA MET A 15 6.80 0.40 -7.97
C MET A 15 7.71 1.43 -7.29
N GLY A 16 8.84 0.96 -6.78
CA GLY A 16 9.82 1.85 -6.16
C GLY A 16 10.33 2.90 -7.13
N ASP A 17 10.68 2.47 -8.34
CA ASP A 17 11.15 3.37 -9.39
C ASP A 17 10.07 4.38 -9.76
N LEU A 18 8.83 3.93 -9.89
CA LEU A 18 7.71 4.80 -10.21
C LEU A 18 7.52 5.88 -9.15
N LEU A 19 7.53 5.49 -7.89
CA LEU A 19 7.32 6.43 -6.78
C LEU A 19 8.47 7.42 -6.68
N GLU A 20 9.70 6.94 -6.84
CA GLU A 20 10.86 7.81 -6.78
C GLU A 20 10.88 8.81 -7.92
N SER A 21 10.45 8.38 -9.11
CA SER A 21 10.36 9.29 -10.26
C SER A 21 9.34 10.39 -10.02
N ALA A 22 8.36 10.15 -9.17
CA ALA A 22 7.35 11.13 -8.82
C ALA A 22 7.74 11.98 -7.60
N GLY A 23 8.93 11.77 -7.05
CA GLY A 23 9.45 12.57 -5.95
C GLY A 23 9.19 12.00 -4.55
N TYR A 24 8.67 10.78 -4.46
CA TYR A 24 8.41 10.16 -3.16
C TYR A 24 9.60 9.35 -2.68
N VAL A 25 9.76 9.26 -1.38
CA VAL A 25 10.69 8.31 -0.77
C VAL A 25 9.96 7.00 -0.59
N ALA A 26 10.42 5.96 -1.27
CA ALA A 26 9.78 4.65 -1.26
C ALA A 26 10.67 3.63 -0.58
N ARG A 27 10.05 2.72 0.16
CA ARG A 27 10.76 1.62 0.80
C ARG A 27 9.98 0.34 0.59
N SER A 28 10.69 -0.70 0.15
CA SER A 28 10.09 -1.97 -0.23
C SER A 28 10.29 -3.02 0.85
N PHE A 29 9.26 -3.83 1.06
CA PHE A 29 9.28 -4.95 1.99
C PHE A 29 8.71 -6.17 1.29
N SER A 30 9.38 -7.31 1.41
CA SER A 30 8.96 -8.53 0.75
C SER A 30 7.88 -9.29 1.52
N SER A 31 7.54 -8.86 2.72
CA SER A 31 6.51 -9.48 3.53
C SER A 31 5.93 -8.48 4.51
N ALA A 32 4.73 -8.78 5.00
CA ALA A 32 4.12 -7.97 6.05
C ALA A 32 4.97 -8.02 7.32
N GLY A 33 5.54 -9.18 7.63
CA GLY A 33 6.41 -9.32 8.80
C GLY A 33 7.59 -8.38 8.77
N SER A 34 8.24 -8.24 7.61
CA SER A 34 9.36 -7.31 7.46
C SER A 34 8.95 -5.86 7.73
N LEU A 35 7.79 -5.47 7.24
CA LEU A 35 7.26 -4.14 7.50
C LEU A 35 7.00 -3.93 8.99
N LEU A 36 6.39 -4.90 9.65
CA LEU A 36 6.05 -4.78 11.07
C LEU A 36 7.29 -4.68 11.94
N VAL A 37 8.36 -5.39 11.58
CA VAL A 37 9.64 -5.29 12.27
C VAL A 37 10.25 -3.88 12.10
N ASN A 38 10.12 -3.31 10.91
CA ASN A 38 10.59 -1.95 10.65
C ASN A 38 9.83 -0.91 11.49
N GLY A 39 8.54 -1.17 11.74
CA GLY A 39 7.67 -0.23 12.42
C GLY A 39 6.91 0.65 11.45
N LEU A 40 5.88 1.30 11.95
CA LEU A 40 4.94 2.06 11.13
C LEU A 40 5.05 3.57 11.30
N SER A 41 5.92 4.03 12.20
CA SER A 41 5.95 5.45 12.59
C SER A 41 6.37 6.40 11.47
N ASP A 42 7.19 5.92 10.54
CA ASP A 42 7.73 6.75 9.47
C ASP A 42 6.86 6.74 8.21
N LEU A 43 5.74 6.02 8.23
CA LEU A 43 4.94 5.85 7.03
C LEU A 43 3.95 6.98 6.85
N ASP A 44 3.88 7.47 5.61
CA ASP A 44 2.85 8.41 5.19
C ASP A 44 1.75 7.69 4.39
N LEU A 45 2.09 6.53 3.83
CA LEU A 45 1.15 5.74 3.04
C LEU A 45 1.69 4.32 2.91
N LEU A 46 0.81 3.35 2.89
CA LEU A 46 1.15 1.95 2.71
C LEU A 46 0.47 1.39 1.47
N ILE A 47 1.25 0.75 0.62
CA ILE A 47 0.73 0.01 -0.53
C ILE A 47 1.07 -1.46 -0.30
N THR A 48 0.08 -2.33 -0.28
CA THR A 48 0.32 -3.74 -0.04
C THR A 48 -0.45 -4.63 -1.00
N ASP A 49 0.21 -5.69 -1.45
CA ASP A 49 -0.44 -6.76 -2.17
C ASP A 49 -1.38 -7.51 -1.21
N ILE A 50 -2.47 -8.04 -1.74
CA ILE A 50 -3.42 -8.81 -0.94
C ILE A 50 -2.92 -10.25 -0.78
N GLY A 51 -2.54 -10.89 -1.88
CA GLY A 51 -2.26 -12.31 -1.92
C GLY A 51 -0.84 -12.68 -1.54
N MET A 52 -0.46 -12.50 -0.28
CA MET A 52 0.87 -12.85 0.20
C MET A 52 0.81 -14.05 1.16
N PRO A 53 1.86 -14.87 1.21
CA PRO A 53 1.92 -15.94 2.20
C PRO A 53 2.03 -15.36 3.62
N GLY A 54 1.48 -16.07 4.58
CA GLY A 54 1.47 -15.62 5.96
C GLY A 54 0.40 -14.56 6.18
N ILE A 55 0.80 -13.35 6.55
CA ILE A 55 -0.12 -12.24 6.75
C ILE A 55 -0.46 -11.65 5.38
N ASP A 56 -1.73 -11.70 4.99
CA ASP A 56 -2.15 -11.13 3.71
C ASP A 56 -2.42 -9.62 3.84
N GLY A 57 -2.76 -8.98 2.70
CA GLY A 57 -2.96 -7.55 2.68
C GLY A 57 -4.10 -7.06 3.55
N PHE A 58 -5.19 -7.81 3.65
CA PHE A 58 -6.31 -7.43 4.49
C PHE A 58 -5.95 -7.53 5.97
N GLU A 59 -5.23 -8.57 6.33
CA GLU A 59 -4.76 -8.74 7.72
C GLU A 59 -3.78 -7.63 8.09
N LEU A 60 -2.88 -7.30 7.17
CA LEU A 60 -1.93 -6.22 7.39
C LEU A 60 -2.66 -4.88 7.57
N ARG A 61 -3.66 -4.61 6.74
CA ARG A 61 -4.47 -3.41 6.88
C ARG A 61 -5.09 -3.32 8.27
N ASP A 62 -5.64 -4.42 8.74
CA ASP A 62 -6.30 -4.45 10.05
C ASP A 62 -5.30 -4.19 11.17
N LEU A 63 -4.11 -4.75 11.06
CA LEU A 63 -3.04 -4.53 12.04
C LEU A 63 -2.59 -3.07 12.05
N VAL A 64 -2.43 -2.49 10.87
CA VAL A 64 -2.03 -1.09 10.75
C VAL A 64 -3.08 -0.16 11.36
N ARG A 65 -4.35 -0.45 11.14
CA ARG A 65 -5.42 0.37 11.68
C ARG A 65 -5.44 0.44 13.20
N LYS A 66 -4.94 -0.58 13.85
CA LYS A 66 -4.91 -0.61 15.31
C LYS A 66 -3.95 0.41 15.88
N SER A 67 -2.82 0.64 15.20
CA SER A 67 -1.80 1.59 15.69
C SER A 67 -1.77 2.89 14.93
N ARG A 68 -2.16 2.87 13.65
CA ARG A 68 -2.14 4.06 12.80
C ARG A 68 -3.45 4.16 12.00
N PRO A 69 -4.60 4.44 12.66
CA PRO A 69 -5.89 4.47 11.95
C PRO A 69 -5.98 5.54 10.87
N GLU A 70 -5.15 6.57 10.95
CA GLU A 70 -5.13 7.65 9.96
C GLU A 70 -4.27 7.34 8.74
N LEU A 71 -3.45 6.28 8.79
CA LEU A 71 -2.53 5.96 7.70
C LEU A 71 -3.29 5.42 6.50
N PRO A 72 -3.17 6.05 5.32
CA PRO A 72 -3.82 5.52 4.12
C PRO A 72 -3.20 4.18 3.72
N VAL A 73 -4.05 3.20 3.44
CA VAL A 73 -3.64 1.88 3.02
C VAL A 73 -4.25 1.61 1.65
N PHE A 74 -3.40 1.34 0.67
CA PHE A 74 -3.81 0.97 -0.68
C PHE A 74 -3.59 -0.53 -0.86
N LEU A 75 -4.59 -1.21 -1.39
CA LEU A 75 -4.50 -2.65 -1.65
C LEU A 75 -4.35 -2.91 -3.14
N ILE A 76 -3.47 -3.83 -3.48
CA ILE A 76 -3.26 -4.26 -4.86
C ILE A 76 -3.55 -5.74 -4.96
N THR A 77 -4.29 -6.13 -5.98
CA THR A 77 -4.61 -7.53 -6.23
C THR A 77 -4.19 -7.94 -7.63
N GLY A 78 -3.64 -9.13 -7.78
CA GLY A 78 -3.20 -9.64 -9.07
C GLY A 78 -4.15 -10.61 -9.73
N ARG A 79 -5.25 -10.99 -9.06
CA ARG A 79 -6.09 -12.06 -9.58
C ARG A 79 -7.56 -11.80 -9.36
N HIS A 80 -8.27 -12.86 -9.06
CA HIS A 80 -9.72 -12.91 -8.97
C HIS A 80 -10.23 -12.54 -7.58
N GLU A 81 -9.57 -11.60 -6.96
CA GLU A 81 -9.94 -11.15 -5.62
C GLU A 81 -11.15 -10.22 -5.66
N ILE A 82 -11.90 -10.25 -6.75
CA ILE A 82 -13.10 -9.42 -6.90
C ILE A 82 -14.10 -9.70 -5.79
N ALA A 83 -14.19 -10.96 -5.38
CA ALA A 83 -15.09 -11.35 -4.31
C ALA A 83 -14.75 -10.67 -2.98
N ASP A 84 -13.53 -10.17 -2.85
CA ASP A 84 -13.05 -9.53 -1.64
C ASP A 84 -13.24 -8.02 -1.63
N GLN A 85 -13.91 -7.45 -2.64
CA GLN A 85 -14.11 -6.01 -2.70
C GLN A 85 -14.83 -5.46 -1.48
N GLY A 86 -15.73 -6.25 -0.90
CA GLY A 86 -16.40 -5.86 0.33
C GLY A 86 -15.44 -5.69 1.50
N ARG A 87 -14.37 -6.49 1.53
CA ARG A 87 -13.35 -6.40 2.57
C ARG A 87 -12.44 -5.18 2.38
N ALA A 88 -12.46 -4.60 1.19
CA ALA A 88 -11.63 -3.43 0.88
C ALA A 88 -12.24 -2.13 1.37
N GLN A 89 -13.40 -2.17 1.99
CA GLN A 89 -14.03 -0.96 2.54
C GLN A 89 -13.11 -0.31 3.57
N GLY A 90 -13.01 0.99 3.47
CA GLY A 90 -12.22 1.76 4.41
C GLY A 90 -10.74 1.87 4.05
N VAL A 91 -10.30 1.29 2.93
CA VAL A 91 -8.93 1.51 2.44
C VAL A 91 -8.89 2.76 1.57
N GLY A 92 -7.71 3.35 1.45
CA GLY A 92 -7.52 4.55 0.65
C GLY A 92 -7.63 4.31 -0.84
N GLY A 93 -7.32 3.10 -1.31
CA GLY A 93 -7.43 2.74 -2.70
C GLY A 93 -7.39 1.24 -2.89
N PHE A 94 -7.98 0.79 -3.99
CA PHE A 94 -7.99 -0.63 -4.35
C PHE A 94 -7.65 -0.72 -5.83
N PHE A 95 -6.55 -1.39 -6.15
CA PHE A 95 -6.04 -1.46 -7.52
C PHE A 95 -5.85 -2.90 -7.95
N ARG A 96 -6.16 -3.17 -9.21
CA ARG A 96 -5.99 -4.49 -9.82
C ARG A 96 -4.77 -4.48 -10.72
N LYS A 97 -3.97 -5.52 -10.65
CA LYS A 97 -2.84 -5.69 -11.56
C LYS A 97 -3.32 -6.20 -12.92
N PRO A 98 -2.78 -5.70 -14.03
CA PRO A 98 -1.88 -4.57 -14.10
C PRO A 98 -2.64 -3.26 -13.84
N PHE A 99 -2.07 -2.39 -13.04
CA PHE A 99 -2.71 -1.12 -12.70
C PHE A 99 -2.18 0.00 -13.57
N ASP A 100 -2.98 1.06 -13.69
CA ASP A 100 -2.59 2.28 -14.38
C ASP A 100 -1.68 3.09 -13.44
N ALA A 101 -0.42 3.29 -13.86
CA ALA A 101 0.55 4.01 -13.05
C ALA A 101 0.09 5.44 -12.74
N GLN A 102 -0.51 6.11 -13.71
CA GLN A 102 -0.97 7.47 -13.50
C GLN A 102 -2.13 7.55 -12.53
N ALA A 103 -3.06 6.60 -12.61
CA ALA A 103 -4.16 6.52 -11.67
C ALA A 103 -3.66 6.27 -10.25
N LEU A 104 -2.66 5.40 -10.10
CA LEU A 104 -2.07 5.13 -8.81
C LEU A 104 -1.40 6.37 -8.24
N LEU A 105 -0.58 7.06 -9.04
CA LEU A 105 0.10 8.26 -8.58
C LEU A 105 -0.87 9.36 -8.21
N ALA A 106 -1.96 9.52 -8.96
CA ALA A 106 -2.99 10.49 -8.65
C ALA A 106 -3.67 10.16 -7.31
N ALA A 107 -3.95 8.88 -7.07
CA ALA A 107 -4.56 8.45 -5.81
C ALA A 107 -3.63 8.69 -4.63
N ILE A 108 -2.33 8.43 -4.80
CA ILE A 108 -1.33 8.68 -3.77
C ILE A 108 -1.27 10.17 -3.43
N ALA A 109 -1.16 11.02 -4.45
CA ALA A 109 -1.11 12.45 -4.26
C ALA A 109 -2.35 12.95 -3.52
N ASN A 110 -3.51 12.44 -3.90
CA ASN A 110 -4.77 12.79 -3.28
C ASN A 110 -4.81 12.40 -1.79
N ALA A 111 -4.37 11.19 -1.49
CA ALA A 111 -4.36 10.69 -0.13
C ALA A 111 -3.40 11.49 0.76
N LEU A 112 -2.22 11.79 0.25
CA LEU A 112 -1.23 12.56 1.00
C LEU A 112 -1.65 14.01 1.17
N HIS A 113 -2.27 14.59 0.15
CA HIS A 113 -2.77 15.96 0.23
C HIS A 113 -3.89 16.07 1.26
N LYS A 114 -4.83 15.14 1.27
CA LYS A 114 -5.89 15.11 2.26
C LYS A 114 -5.35 15.00 3.67
N SER A 115 -4.34 14.15 3.84
CA SER A 115 -3.69 13.95 5.12
C SER A 115 -3.09 15.25 5.64
N THR A 116 -2.49 16.03 4.74
CA THR A 116 -1.90 17.33 5.05
C THR A 116 -2.98 18.35 5.39
N ASP A 117 -4.03 18.40 4.58
CA ASP A 117 -5.11 19.36 4.76
C ASP A 117 -5.94 19.07 5.99
N GLY A 118 -6.08 17.82 6.35
CA GLY A 118 -6.84 17.41 7.53
C GLY A 118 -6.18 17.80 8.83
N GLY A 119 -4.94 18.19 8.72
CA GLY A 119 -4.15 18.59 9.89
C GLY A 119 -4.46 19.98 10.39
#